data_3949d1964e874f9639c7f4113844c284
#
_entry.id   3949d1964e874f9639c7f4113844c284
#
_cell.length_a   1.000
_cell.length_b   1.000
_cell.length_c   1.000
_cell.angle_alpha   90.00
_cell.angle_beta   90.00
_cell.angle_gamma   90.00
#
_symmetry.space_group_name_H-M   'P 1'
#
loop_
_entity.id
_entity.type
_entity.pdbx_description
1 polymer ?
#
loop_
_entity_poly.entity_id
_entity_poly.type
_entity_poly.pdbx_seq_one_letter_code
_entity_poly.pdbx_strand_id
1 'polypeptide(L)'
;MNEFKIHHREGDGVNVMELRGYLDAHTAPDLESAFQKLLNEKKYNIIVNCKDLSYISSAGLGVFMAYIEDVRKQAGDIKLTNMTPKVYNVFDLLGFPILYEIYKDEHDAVSKFHEGKKSSTV
;
A
#
# COMPACT_ATOMS: atom_id res chain seq x y z
N MET A 1 18.70 7.07 13.96
CA MET A 1 18.36 7.53 12.62
C MET A 1 17.37 6.60 11.97
N ASN A 2 16.26 7.14 11.46
CA ASN A 2 15.23 6.32 10.85
C ASN A 2 15.48 6.18 9.35
N GLU A 3 16.17 5.12 8.98
CA GLU A 3 16.31 4.82 7.57
C GLU A 3 14.98 4.30 7.03
N PHE A 4 14.57 4.83 5.89
CA PHE A 4 13.40 4.30 5.22
C PHE A 4 13.77 3.02 4.48
N LYS A 5 12.98 1.97 4.67
CA LYS A 5 13.18 0.69 4.00
C LYS A 5 11.86 0.11 3.54
N ILE A 6 11.92 -0.61 2.43
CA ILE A 6 10.79 -1.36 1.90
C ILE A 6 11.20 -2.81 1.82
N HIS A 7 10.44 -3.68 2.50
CA HIS A 7 10.64 -5.12 2.42
C HIS A 7 9.50 -5.71 1.60
N HIS A 8 9.84 -6.35 0.48
CA HIS A 8 8.85 -6.95 -0.41
C HIS A 8 8.73 -8.45 -0.17
N ARG A 9 7.49 -8.92 -0.04
CA ARG A 9 7.16 -10.34 0.05
C ARG A 9 6.06 -10.65 -0.97
N GLU A 10 6.06 -11.88 -1.46
CA GLU A 10 5.03 -12.32 -2.39
C GLU A 10 4.50 -13.68 -1.96
N GLY A 11 3.18 -13.86 -2.03
CA GLY A 11 2.54 -15.13 -1.74
C GLY A 11 1.06 -15.06 -2.03
N ASP A 12 0.47 -16.19 -2.43
CA ASP A 12 -0.97 -16.32 -2.67
C ASP A 12 -1.52 -15.31 -3.68
N GLY A 13 -0.70 -14.92 -4.65
CA GLY A 13 -1.10 -13.97 -5.68
C GLY A 13 -1.12 -12.53 -5.22
N VAL A 14 -0.56 -12.24 -4.05
CA VAL A 14 -0.55 -10.91 -3.45
C VAL A 14 0.90 -10.50 -3.19
N ASN A 15 1.19 -9.23 -3.43
CA ASN A 15 2.50 -8.65 -3.18
C ASN A 15 2.41 -7.69 -2.00
N VAL A 16 3.22 -7.92 -0.98
CA VAL A 16 3.22 -7.10 0.23
C VAL A 16 4.49 -6.28 0.29
N MET A 17 4.33 -4.97 0.48
CA MET A 17 5.45 -4.08 0.77
C MET A 17 5.34 -3.63 2.22
N GLU A 18 6.32 -4.00 3.03
CA GLU A 18 6.39 -3.53 4.42
C GLU A 18 7.24 -2.27 4.44
N LEU A 19 6.66 -1.16 4.86
CA LEU A 19 7.37 0.10 4.95
C LEU A 19 7.91 0.31 6.35
N ARG A 20 9.12 0.82 6.45
CA ARG A 20 9.75 1.09 7.73
C ARG A 20 10.40 2.47 7.71
N GLY A 21 10.23 3.23 8.79
CA GLY A 21 10.88 4.51 8.95
C GLY A 21 10.01 5.68 8.54
N TYR A 22 10.62 6.69 7.93
CA TYR A 22 9.95 7.92 7.55
C TYR A 22 9.74 7.99 6.04
N LEU A 23 8.50 8.18 5.65
CA LEU A 23 8.14 8.38 4.25
C LEU A 23 7.87 9.87 4.04
N ASP A 24 8.83 10.56 3.47
CA ASP A 24 8.78 12.00 3.25
C ASP A 24 9.26 12.34 1.83
N ALA A 25 9.49 13.62 1.54
CA ALA A 25 9.91 14.04 0.21
C ALA A 25 11.24 13.41 -0.22
N HIS A 26 12.12 13.14 0.75
CA HIS A 26 13.42 12.56 0.47
C HIS A 26 13.34 11.07 0.13
N THR A 27 12.40 10.35 0.74
CA THR A 27 12.26 8.90 0.56
C THR A 27 11.13 8.49 -0.38
N ALA A 28 10.24 9.43 -0.71
CA ALA A 28 9.13 9.16 -1.64
C ALA A 28 9.59 8.52 -2.96
N PRO A 29 10.72 8.92 -3.57
CA PRO A 29 11.19 8.26 -4.80
C PRO A 29 11.45 6.77 -4.66
N ASP A 30 11.82 6.31 -3.47
CA ASP A 30 12.05 4.88 -3.23
C ASP A 30 10.74 4.11 -3.33
N LEU A 31 9.67 4.68 -2.78
CA LEU A 31 8.36 4.06 -2.88
C LEU A 31 7.82 4.07 -4.31
N GLU A 32 8.05 5.17 -5.03
CA GLU A 32 7.69 5.24 -6.45
C GLU A 32 8.36 4.13 -7.25
N SER A 33 9.66 3.94 -7.04
CA SER A 33 10.41 2.89 -7.73
C SER A 33 9.86 1.51 -7.42
N ALA A 34 9.46 1.27 -6.17
CA ALA A 34 8.91 0.00 -5.77
C ALA A 34 7.57 -0.28 -6.47
N PHE A 35 6.70 0.72 -6.55
CA PHE A 35 5.43 0.57 -7.28
C PHE A 35 5.68 0.34 -8.76
N GLN A 36 6.58 1.12 -9.38
CA GLN A 36 6.89 0.96 -10.79
C GLN A 36 7.41 -0.44 -11.11
N LYS A 37 8.23 -0.98 -10.25
CA LYS A 37 8.74 -2.33 -10.43
C LYS A 37 7.62 -3.35 -10.44
N LEU A 38 6.69 -3.25 -9.48
CA LEU A 38 5.54 -4.16 -9.43
C LEU A 38 4.67 -4.04 -10.67
N LEU A 39 4.38 -2.82 -11.11
CA LEU A 39 3.57 -2.61 -12.29
C LEU A 39 4.25 -3.13 -13.55
N ASN A 40 5.57 -2.96 -13.68
CA ASN A 40 6.33 -3.48 -14.80
C ASN A 40 6.31 -5.02 -14.84
N GLU A 41 6.19 -5.65 -13.68
CA GLU A 41 6.09 -7.11 -13.55
C GLU A 41 4.63 -7.58 -13.60
N LYS A 42 3.70 -6.69 -13.88
CA LYS A 42 2.25 -6.96 -13.95
C LYS A 42 1.69 -7.53 -12.66
N LYS A 43 2.19 -7.02 -11.52
CA LYS A 43 1.75 -7.42 -10.18
C LYS A 43 0.87 -6.32 -9.61
N TYR A 44 -0.44 -6.53 -9.67
CA TYR A 44 -1.41 -5.48 -9.36
C TYR A 44 -2.19 -5.70 -8.06
N ASN A 45 -2.01 -6.83 -7.39
CA ASN A 45 -2.63 -7.06 -6.08
C ASN A 45 -1.60 -6.72 -5.01
N ILE A 46 -1.68 -5.49 -4.51
CA ILE A 46 -0.64 -4.93 -3.67
C ILE A 46 -1.18 -4.59 -2.28
N ILE A 47 -0.45 -5.01 -1.26
CA ILE A 47 -0.71 -4.61 0.12
C ILE A 47 0.49 -3.81 0.59
N VAL A 48 0.23 -2.64 1.19
CA VAL A 48 1.28 -1.85 1.84
C VAL A 48 1.06 -1.96 3.35
N ASN A 49 1.95 -2.66 4.02
CA ASN A 49 1.90 -2.85 5.46
C ASN A 49 2.67 -1.73 6.14
N CYS A 50 1.96 -0.93 6.93
CA CYS A 50 2.51 0.27 7.55
C CYS A 50 2.87 0.08 9.02
N LYS A 51 3.00 -1.16 9.48
CA LYS A 51 3.28 -1.47 10.88
C LYS A 51 4.49 -0.71 11.44
N ASP A 52 5.56 -0.66 10.67
CA ASP A 52 6.81 -0.03 11.09
C ASP A 52 7.02 1.36 10.49
N LEU A 53 6.01 1.89 9.82
CA LEU A 53 6.06 3.25 9.29
C LEU A 53 5.81 4.22 10.44
N SER A 54 6.78 5.10 10.70
CA SER A 54 6.73 6.02 11.84
C SER A 54 6.22 7.41 11.48
N TYR A 55 6.29 7.77 10.19
CA TYR A 55 5.92 9.12 9.74
C TYR A 55 5.61 9.09 8.25
N ILE A 56 4.62 9.88 7.86
CA ILE A 56 4.31 10.10 6.44
C ILE A 56 4.02 11.57 6.20
N SER A 57 4.59 12.10 5.14
CA SER A 57 4.36 13.49 4.71
C SER A 57 3.42 13.51 3.51
N SER A 58 3.01 14.74 3.11
CA SER A 58 2.19 14.91 1.92
C SER A 58 2.86 14.35 0.65
N ALA A 59 4.19 14.45 0.56
CA ALA A 59 4.91 13.88 -0.58
C ALA A 59 4.76 12.36 -0.64
N GLY A 60 4.81 11.69 0.52
CA GLY A 60 4.57 10.24 0.58
C GLY A 60 3.15 9.88 0.19
N LEU A 61 2.18 10.65 0.66
CA LEU A 61 0.77 10.44 0.30
C LEU A 61 0.56 10.60 -1.20
N GLY A 62 1.28 11.56 -1.81
CA GLY A 62 1.20 11.79 -3.25
C GLY A 62 1.60 10.58 -4.08
N VAL A 63 2.55 9.78 -3.61
CA VAL A 63 2.94 8.56 -4.30
C VAL A 63 1.77 7.59 -4.39
N PHE A 64 1.06 7.38 -3.28
CA PHE A 64 -0.12 6.51 -3.29
C PHE A 64 -1.16 7.01 -4.29
N MET A 65 -1.41 8.31 -4.28
CA MET A 65 -2.38 8.91 -5.21
C MET A 65 -1.98 8.71 -6.67
N ALA A 66 -0.68 8.74 -6.94
CA ALA A 66 -0.19 8.63 -8.31
C ALA A 66 -0.39 7.23 -8.92
N TYR A 67 -0.41 6.19 -8.10
CA TYR A 67 -0.42 4.81 -8.60
C TYR A 67 -1.74 4.07 -8.47
N ILE A 68 -2.66 4.55 -7.65
CA ILE A 68 -3.89 3.80 -7.36
C ILE A 68 -4.77 3.60 -8.62
N GLU A 69 -4.89 4.63 -9.46
CA GLU A 69 -5.72 4.52 -10.65
C GLU A 69 -5.17 3.51 -11.64
N ASP A 70 -3.86 3.56 -11.89
CA ASP A 70 -3.22 2.64 -12.83
C ASP A 70 -3.38 1.19 -12.38
N VAL A 71 -3.21 0.95 -11.09
CA VAL A 71 -3.36 -0.40 -10.53
C VAL A 71 -4.82 -0.87 -10.70
N ARG A 72 -5.78 -0.02 -10.40
CA ARG A 72 -7.21 -0.37 -10.51
C ARG A 72 -7.65 -0.58 -11.95
N LYS A 73 -7.06 0.12 -12.89
CA LYS A 73 -7.33 -0.11 -14.32
C LYS A 73 -6.93 -1.52 -14.76
N GLN A 74 -5.99 -2.13 -14.07
CA GLN A 74 -5.54 -3.48 -14.35
C GLN A 74 -6.28 -4.52 -13.48
N ALA A 75 -7.42 -4.14 -12.92
CA ALA A 75 -8.26 -5.00 -12.07
C ALA A 75 -7.58 -5.41 -10.77
N GLY A 76 -6.59 -4.64 -10.33
CA GLY A 76 -5.93 -4.84 -9.03
C GLY A 76 -6.34 -3.80 -8.03
N ASP A 77 -5.60 -3.72 -6.94
CA ASP A 77 -5.82 -2.70 -5.92
C ASP A 77 -4.55 -2.53 -5.07
N ILE A 78 -4.47 -1.38 -4.39
CA ILE A 78 -3.48 -1.16 -3.35
C ILE A 78 -4.25 -1.04 -2.05
N LYS A 79 -4.07 -2.02 -1.15
CA LYS A 79 -4.73 -2.01 0.16
C LYS A 79 -3.71 -1.67 1.24
N LEU A 80 -4.14 -0.92 2.24
CA LEU A 80 -3.25 -0.43 3.29
C LEU A 80 -3.57 -1.15 4.60
N THR A 81 -2.55 -1.53 5.36
CA THR A 81 -2.76 -2.29 6.59
C THR A 81 -1.84 -1.85 7.72
N ASN A 82 -2.23 -2.23 8.93
CA ASN A 82 -1.38 -2.15 10.12
C ASN A 82 -0.87 -0.75 10.46
N MET A 83 -1.67 0.27 10.17
CA MET A 83 -1.29 1.64 10.50
C MET A 83 -1.32 1.88 12.00
N THR A 84 -0.31 2.59 12.51
CA THR A 84 -0.40 3.15 13.86
C THR A 84 -1.46 4.24 13.87
N PRO A 85 -2.04 4.57 15.03
CA PRO A 85 -3.03 5.66 15.09
C PRO A 85 -2.49 6.97 14.55
N LYS A 86 -1.23 7.27 14.81
CA LYS A 86 -0.59 8.50 14.34
C LYS A 86 -0.55 8.57 12.81
N VAL A 87 -0.16 7.48 12.17
CA VAL A 87 -0.10 7.41 10.70
C VAL A 87 -1.52 7.41 10.12
N TYR A 88 -2.43 6.64 10.71
CA TYR A 88 -3.81 6.61 10.25
C TYR A 88 -4.45 8.00 10.26
N ASN A 89 -4.18 8.81 11.29
CA ASN A 89 -4.73 10.15 11.38
C ASN A 89 -4.33 11.02 10.19
N VAL A 90 -3.10 10.86 9.68
CA VAL A 90 -2.66 11.63 8.52
C VAL A 90 -3.45 11.22 7.27
N PHE A 91 -3.63 9.91 7.06
CA PHE A 91 -4.42 9.41 5.94
C PHE A 91 -5.89 9.86 6.06
N ASP A 92 -6.44 9.79 7.26
CA ASP A 92 -7.83 10.13 7.52
C ASP A 92 -8.11 11.62 7.27
N LEU A 93 -7.22 12.49 7.71
CA LEU A 93 -7.37 13.94 7.50
C LEU A 93 -7.44 14.32 6.03
N LEU A 94 -6.84 13.53 5.16
CA LEU A 94 -6.81 13.81 3.73
C LEU A 94 -7.84 12.98 2.95
N GLY A 95 -8.74 12.30 3.65
CA GLY A 95 -9.83 11.58 3.01
C GLY A 95 -9.46 10.25 2.39
N PHE A 96 -8.29 9.71 2.69
CA PHE A 96 -7.84 8.43 2.15
C PHE A 96 -8.78 7.25 2.42
N PRO A 97 -9.44 7.14 3.60
CA PRO A 97 -10.36 6.03 3.82
C PRO A 97 -11.52 5.95 2.82
N ILE A 98 -11.84 7.06 2.16
CA ILE A 98 -12.87 7.06 1.11
C ILE A 98 -12.32 6.44 -0.17
N LEU A 99 -11.05 6.65 -0.45
CA LEU A 99 -10.41 6.24 -1.69
C LEU A 99 -9.74 4.87 -1.58
N TYR A 100 -9.17 4.56 -0.43
CA TYR A 100 -8.40 3.34 -0.18
C TYR A 100 -9.09 2.44 0.84
N GLU A 101 -8.98 1.13 0.63
CA GLU A 101 -9.38 0.17 1.65
C GLU A 101 -8.25 0.04 2.67
N ILE A 102 -8.55 0.32 3.92
CA ILE A 102 -7.60 0.29 5.02
C ILE A 102 -8.05 -0.75 6.05
N TYR A 103 -7.16 -1.68 6.39
CA TYR A 103 -7.46 -2.77 7.31
C TYR A 103 -6.55 -2.72 8.53
N LYS A 104 -7.04 -3.26 9.64
CA LYS A 104 -6.24 -3.31 10.88
C LYS A 104 -5.05 -4.24 10.73
N ASP A 105 -5.22 -5.35 10.00
CA ASP A 105 -4.12 -6.28 9.81
C ASP A 105 -4.06 -6.79 8.38
N GLU A 106 -2.90 -7.33 8.04
CA GLU A 106 -2.61 -7.80 6.70
C GLU A 106 -3.48 -8.98 6.28
N HIS A 107 -3.82 -9.85 7.22
CA HIS A 107 -4.64 -11.02 6.94
C HIS A 107 -5.99 -10.62 6.34
N ASP A 108 -6.63 -9.58 6.88
CA ASP A 108 -7.91 -9.12 6.38
C ASP A 108 -7.81 -8.61 4.95
N ALA A 109 -6.72 -7.92 4.64
CA ALA A 109 -6.49 -7.42 3.28
C ALA A 109 -6.26 -8.56 2.29
N VAL A 110 -5.49 -9.57 2.68
CA VAL A 110 -5.28 -10.76 1.84
C VAL A 110 -6.61 -11.47 1.58
N SER A 111 -7.42 -11.64 2.62
CA SER A 111 -8.73 -12.28 2.49
C SER A 111 -9.61 -11.53 1.51
N LYS A 112 -9.55 -10.20 1.53
CA LYS A 112 -10.35 -9.39 0.62
C LYS A 112 -9.96 -9.59 -0.83
N PHE A 113 -8.67 -9.72 -1.11
CA PHE A 113 -8.22 -10.04 -2.47
C PHE A 113 -8.75 -11.41 -2.92
N HIS A 114 -8.75 -12.38 -2.03
CA HIS A 114 -9.23 -13.73 -2.34
C HIS A 114 -10.76 -13.79 -2.53
N GLU A 115 -11.51 -12.97 -1.81
CA GLU A 115 -12.95 -12.85 -2.01
C GLU A 115 -13.29 -12.45 -3.44
N GLY A 116 -12.57 -11.46 -3.97
CA GLY A 116 -12.78 -11.00 -5.33
C GLY A 116 -12.63 -12.13 -6.34
N LYS A 117 -11.64 -13.02 -6.15
CA LYS A 117 -11.42 -14.17 -7.00
C LYS A 117 -12.56 -15.18 -6.90
N LYS A 118 -13.05 -15.44 -5.69
CA LYS A 118 -14.16 -16.37 -5.48
C LYS A 118 -15.42 -15.89 -6.20
N SER A 119 -15.70 -14.61 -6.15
CA SER A 119 -16.87 -14.04 -6.79
C SER A 119 -16.87 -14.26 -8.29
N SER A 120 -15.70 -14.26 -8.90
CA SER A 120 -15.58 -14.40 -10.35
C SER A 120 -15.79 -15.83 -10.86
N THR A 121 -15.85 -16.80 -9.98
CA THR A 121 -16.03 -18.21 -10.39
C THR A 121 -17.47 -18.70 -10.40
N VAL A 122 -18.38 -17.85 -10.03
CA VAL A 122 -19.80 -18.21 -9.95
C VAL A 122 -20.51 -18.06 -11.29
#